data_ab44c7dece27f1814dac595fff94e68f
#
_entry.id   ab44c7dece27f1814dac595fff94e68f
#
_cell.length_a   1.000
_cell.length_b   1.000
_cell.length_c   1.000
_cell.angle_alpha   90.00
_cell.angle_beta   90.00
_cell.angle_gamma   90.00
#
_symmetry.space_group_name_H-M   'P 1'
#
loop_
_entity.id
_entity.type
_entity.pdbx_description
1 polymer ?
#
loop_
_entity_poly.entity_id
_entity_poly.type
_entity_poly.pdbx_seq_one_letter_code
_entity_poly.pdbx_strand_id
1 'polypeptide(L)'
;MGVLCFNLGGYDQLHERVAAYRAAVKNAKPVGSFVNDQVAALVIVHCGEDDEEARRIGAPEGEWFVQNAERLYNPWQGRDVPDSYKFAVDAIQTERVNKVAQDHLDSGAFAMGNPDTIIEVMRKYQEAGVDQVLCFLQPGRLEHTRIMDCIKLMGRDVIPHFI
;
A
#
# COMPACT_ATOMS: atom_id res chain seq x y z
N MET A 1 14.43 -14.48 4.53
CA MET A 1 13.03 -14.22 4.13
C MET A 1 12.84 -12.71 4.15
N GLY A 2 12.35 -12.12 3.07
CA GLY A 2 11.99 -10.70 3.04
C GLY A 2 10.64 -10.44 3.71
N VAL A 3 10.27 -9.17 3.83
CA VAL A 3 8.96 -8.74 4.33
C VAL A 3 8.16 -8.08 3.22
N LEU A 4 6.85 -8.33 3.19
CA LEU A 4 5.88 -7.60 2.38
C LEU A 4 4.95 -6.81 3.31
N CYS A 5 4.98 -5.49 3.18
CA CYS A 5 4.11 -4.59 3.91
C CYS A 5 2.90 -4.22 3.05
N PHE A 6 1.70 -4.41 3.57
CA PHE A 6 0.50 -3.82 3.00
C PHE A 6 0.31 -2.44 3.66
N ASN A 7 0.62 -1.38 2.91
CA ASN A 7 0.68 -0.03 3.47
C ASN A 7 -0.67 0.68 3.38
N LEU A 8 -1.53 0.48 4.37
CA LEU A 8 -2.75 1.27 4.56
C LEU A 8 -2.63 2.35 5.66
N GLY A 9 -1.54 2.30 6.42
CA GLY A 9 -1.25 3.27 7.49
C GLY A 9 -0.53 4.54 7.02
N GLY A 10 -0.02 4.54 5.79
CA GLY A 10 0.73 5.66 5.22
C GLY A 10 2.23 5.61 5.48
N TYR A 11 2.92 6.71 5.12
CA TYR A 11 4.39 6.79 5.14
C TYR A 11 5.01 6.59 6.52
N ASP A 12 4.42 7.20 7.56
CA ASP A 12 5.01 7.17 8.92
C ASP A 12 5.06 5.75 9.45
N GLN A 13 3.96 5.01 9.34
CA GLN A 13 3.92 3.60 9.75
C GLN A 13 4.81 2.71 8.88
N LEU A 14 4.89 3.00 7.58
CA LEU A 14 5.77 2.26 6.68
C LEU A 14 7.23 2.44 7.10
N HIS A 15 7.65 3.67 7.36
CA HIS A 15 9.01 3.99 7.81
C HIS A 15 9.35 3.28 9.12
N GLU A 16 8.45 3.32 10.12
CA GLU A 16 8.63 2.62 11.40
C GLU A 16 8.77 1.10 11.22
N ARG A 17 7.90 0.50 10.40
CA ARG A 17 7.94 -0.95 10.11
C ARG A 17 9.22 -1.37 9.40
N VAL A 18 9.67 -0.59 8.42
CA VAL A 18 10.92 -0.85 7.70
C VAL A 18 12.10 -0.72 8.64
N ALA A 19 12.15 0.33 9.47
CA ALA A 19 13.21 0.52 10.46
C ALA A 19 13.27 -0.63 11.47
N ALA A 20 12.12 -1.05 12.00
CA ALA A 20 12.03 -2.20 12.92
C ALA A 20 12.50 -3.50 12.26
N TYR A 21 12.09 -3.76 11.00
CA TYR A 21 12.53 -4.93 10.25
C TYR A 21 14.04 -4.92 10.01
N ARG A 22 14.61 -3.78 9.52
CA ARG A 22 16.05 -3.63 9.29
C ARG A 22 16.88 -3.79 10.57
N ALA A 23 16.36 -3.34 11.71
CA ALA A 23 17.00 -3.55 13.01
C ALA A 23 16.97 -5.03 13.42
N ALA A 24 15.83 -5.71 13.25
CA ALA A 24 15.66 -7.12 13.61
C ALA A 24 16.49 -8.06 12.73
N VAL A 25 16.59 -7.79 11.43
CA VAL A 25 17.29 -8.65 10.48
C VAL A 25 18.80 -8.74 10.75
N LYS A 26 19.39 -7.71 11.38
CA LYS A 26 20.81 -7.72 11.79
C LYS A 26 21.15 -8.85 12.76
N ASN A 27 20.17 -9.29 13.53
CA ASN A 27 20.31 -10.37 14.52
C ASN A 27 19.60 -11.66 14.09
N ALA A 28 19.20 -11.75 12.81
CA ALA A 28 18.48 -12.91 12.30
C ALA A 28 19.33 -14.18 12.38
N LYS A 29 18.69 -15.27 12.76
CA LYS A 29 19.24 -16.62 12.68
C LYS A 29 18.54 -17.34 11.51
N PRO A 30 19.07 -17.25 10.28
CA PRO A 30 18.39 -17.81 9.12
C PRO A 30 18.35 -19.33 9.20
N VAL A 31 17.25 -19.92 8.76
CA VAL A 31 17.12 -21.37 8.60
C VAL A 31 17.92 -21.85 7.39
N GLY A 32 18.11 -20.97 6.38
CA GLY A 32 18.89 -21.24 5.17
C GLY A 32 20.30 -20.68 5.24
N SER A 33 20.99 -20.76 4.10
CA SER A 33 22.41 -20.36 3.99
C SER A 33 22.66 -18.85 3.99
N PHE A 34 21.62 -18.02 3.82
CA PHE A 34 21.73 -16.56 3.76
C PHE A 34 20.47 -15.85 4.25
N VAL A 35 20.63 -14.60 4.62
CA VAL A 35 19.53 -13.69 4.94
C VAL A 35 19.11 -12.96 3.67
N ASN A 36 17.82 -13.03 3.32
CA ASN A 36 17.24 -12.19 2.27
C ASN A 36 16.65 -10.93 2.95
N ASP A 37 17.42 -9.86 2.93
CA ASP A 37 17.03 -8.58 3.51
C ASP A 37 16.35 -7.72 2.44
N GLN A 38 15.11 -8.06 2.11
CA GLN A 38 14.30 -7.35 1.12
C GLN A 38 12.99 -6.88 1.75
N VAL A 39 12.64 -5.63 1.50
CA VAL A 39 11.37 -5.03 1.90
C VAL A 39 10.56 -4.69 0.66
N ALA A 40 9.40 -5.32 0.54
CA ALA A 40 8.41 -4.97 -0.46
C ALA A 40 7.22 -4.26 0.21
N ALA A 41 6.62 -3.30 -0.48
CA ALA A 41 5.39 -2.66 -0.03
C ALA A 41 4.34 -2.69 -1.14
N LEU A 42 3.09 -3.00 -0.77
CA LEU A 42 1.96 -2.93 -1.67
C LEU A 42 1.27 -1.57 -1.49
N VAL A 43 0.98 -0.91 -2.60
CA VAL A 43 0.29 0.37 -2.66
C VAL A 43 -0.85 0.31 -3.69
N ILE A 44 -1.98 0.93 -3.39
CA ILE A 44 -3.09 1.07 -4.33
C ILE A 44 -2.78 2.24 -5.26
N VAL A 45 -2.75 1.98 -6.57
CA VAL A 45 -2.31 2.94 -7.59
C VAL A 45 -3.38 3.16 -8.65
N HIS A 46 -3.61 4.42 -9.02
CA HIS A 46 -4.30 4.78 -10.25
C HIS A 46 -3.61 5.98 -10.91
N CYS A 47 -2.92 5.71 -12.01
CA CYS A 47 -2.22 6.72 -12.82
C CYS A 47 -3.08 7.09 -14.02
N GLY A 48 -3.34 8.37 -14.20
CA GLY A 48 -4.03 8.96 -15.34
C GLY A 48 -3.24 10.12 -15.94
N GLU A 49 -3.65 10.66 -17.06
CA GLU A 49 -2.98 11.83 -17.66
C GLU A 49 -3.26 13.12 -16.87
N ASP A 50 -4.46 13.24 -16.31
CA ASP A 50 -4.89 14.36 -15.48
C ASP A 50 -4.97 13.96 -14.01
N ASP A 51 -4.39 14.78 -13.15
CA ASP A 51 -4.24 14.51 -11.72
C ASP A 51 -5.59 14.45 -10.99
N GLU A 52 -6.47 15.42 -11.26
CA GLU A 52 -7.77 15.48 -10.60
C GLU A 52 -8.71 14.37 -11.09
N GLU A 53 -8.71 14.10 -12.40
CA GLU A 53 -9.50 13.01 -12.97
C GLU A 53 -9.04 11.65 -12.43
N ALA A 54 -7.73 11.41 -12.35
CA ALA A 54 -7.19 10.16 -11.82
C ALA A 54 -7.62 9.93 -10.37
N ARG A 55 -7.55 10.96 -9.53
CA ARG A 55 -8.03 10.89 -8.14
C ARG A 55 -9.53 10.67 -8.06
N ARG A 56 -10.31 11.40 -8.84
CA ARG A 56 -11.77 11.27 -8.88
C ARG A 56 -12.24 9.87 -9.27
N ILE A 57 -11.48 9.18 -10.13
CA ILE A 57 -11.78 7.82 -10.59
C ILE A 57 -11.25 6.78 -9.61
N GLY A 58 -10.00 6.91 -9.18
CA GLY A 58 -9.31 5.88 -8.42
C GLY A 58 -9.68 5.86 -6.94
N ALA A 59 -9.86 7.04 -6.32
CA ALA A 59 -10.03 7.14 -4.88
C ALA A 59 -11.29 6.44 -4.34
N PRO A 60 -12.47 6.55 -4.96
CA PRO A 60 -13.65 5.81 -4.53
C PRO A 60 -13.48 4.28 -4.63
N GLU A 61 -12.75 3.81 -5.62
CA GLU A 61 -12.54 2.37 -5.81
C GLU A 61 -11.50 1.82 -4.82
N GLY A 62 -10.47 2.62 -4.50
CA GLY A 62 -9.54 2.31 -3.41
C GLY A 62 -10.24 2.26 -2.05
N GLU A 63 -11.09 3.23 -1.75
CA GLU A 63 -11.89 3.27 -0.53
C GLU A 63 -12.84 2.07 -0.44
N TRP A 64 -13.54 1.75 -1.54
CA TRP A 64 -14.38 0.57 -1.63
C TRP A 64 -13.60 -0.72 -1.31
N PHE A 65 -12.38 -0.85 -1.85
CA PHE A 65 -11.52 -2.00 -1.55
C PHE A 65 -11.17 -2.07 -0.06
N VAL A 66 -10.75 -0.96 0.54
CA VAL A 66 -10.38 -0.91 1.96
C VAL A 66 -11.56 -1.29 2.85
N GLN A 67 -12.75 -0.73 2.59
CA GLN A 67 -13.97 -1.03 3.34
C GLN A 67 -14.38 -2.50 3.22
N ASN A 68 -14.27 -3.10 2.03
CA ASN A 68 -14.60 -4.52 1.85
C ASN A 68 -13.53 -5.43 2.47
N ALA A 69 -12.25 -5.08 2.37
CA ALA A 69 -11.19 -5.81 3.05
C ALA A 69 -11.41 -5.81 4.58
N GLU A 70 -11.77 -4.66 5.16
CA GLU A 70 -12.08 -4.54 6.58
C GLU A 70 -13.23 -5.47 6.99
N ARG A 71 -14.31 -5.50 6.23
CA ARG A 71 -15.45 -6.41 6.48
C ARG A 71 -15.04 -7.88 6.43
N LEU A 72 -14.13 -8.25 5.52
CA LEU A 72 -13.66 -9.63 5.36
C LEU A 72 -12.67 -10.05 6.47
N TYR A 73 -11.78 -9.13 6.87
CA TYR A 73 -10.77 -9.40 7.88
C TYR A 73 -11.27 -9.23 9.32
N ASN A 74 -12.43 -8.62 9.52
CA ASN A 74 -13.09 -8.51 10.82
C ASN A 74 -14.44 -9.27 10.87
N PRO A 75 -14.42 -10.61 10.76
CA PRO A 75 -15.64 -11.42 10.82
C PRO A 75 -16.28 -11.44 12.22
N TRP A 76 -15.61 -10.88 13.23
CA TRP A 76 -16.08 -10.80 14.61
C TRP A 76 -16.76 -9.48 14.95
N GLN A 77 -17.06 -8.62 13.99
CA GLN A 77 -17.77 -7.36 14.25
C GLN A 77 -19.06 -7.63 15.03
N GLY A 78 -19.13 -7.14 16.28
CA GLY A 78 -20.25 -7.41 17.20
C GLY A 78 -20.24 -8.79 17.87
N ARG A 79 -19.12 -9.53 17.83
CA ARG A 79 -18.92 -10.82 18.50
C ARG A 79 -17.64 -10.82 19.31
N ASP A 80 -17.50 -11.79 20.25
CA ASP A 80 -16.27 -11.97 20.99
C ASP A 80 -15.13 -12.39 20.05
N VAL A 81 -14.03 -11.66 20.09
CA VAL A 81 -12.83 -11.95 19.32
C VAL A 81 -11.99 -12.99 20.04
N PRO A 82 -11.66 -14.14 19.42
CA PRO A 82 -10.72 -15.09 20.01
C PRO A 82 -9.37 -14.44 20.32
N ASP A 83 -8.75 -14.80 21.45
CA ASP A 83 -7.48 -14.19 21.89
C ASP A 83 -6.38 -14.22 20.84
N SER A 84 -6.31 -15.31 20.06
CA SER A 84 -5.34 -15.49 18.97
C SER A 84 -5.52 -14.51 17.81
N TYR A 85 -6.68 -13.83 17.72
CA TYR A 85 -6.98 -12.86 16.65
C TYR A 85 -7.09 -11.42 17.14
N LYS A 86 -7.07 -11.17 18.45
CA LYS A 86 -7.20 -9.82 19.01
C LYS A 86 -6.19 -8.84 18.39
N PHE A 87 -4.91 -9.25 18.29
CA PHE A 87 -3.87 -8.42 17.70
C PHE A 87 -4.18 -7.97 16.25
N ALA A 88 -4.78 -8.84 15.44
CA ALA A 88 -5.13 -8.53 14.06
C ALA A 88 -6.33 -7.60 13.97
N VAL A 89 -7.32 -7.81 14.82
CA VAL A 89 -8.50 -6.93 14.90
C VAL A 89 -8.12 -5.55 15.41
N ASP A 90 -7.29 -5.48 16.44
CA ASP A 90 -6.80 -4.22 17.01
C ASP A 90 -5.97 -3.43 15.98
N ALA A 91 -5.08 -4.10 15.24
CA ALA A 91 -4.30 -3.49 14.17
C ALA A 91 -5.20 -2.90 13.07
N ILE A 92 -6.22 -3.65 12.63
CA ILE A 92 -7.18 -3.18 11.63
C ILE A 92 -7.97 -1.97 12.14
N GLN A 93 -8.42 -2.01 13.38
CA GLN A 93 -9.20 -0.91 13.98
C GLN A 93 -8.33 0.35 14.16
N THR A 94 -7.08 0.20 14.60
CA THR A 94 -6.17 1.32 14.84
C THR A 94 -5.77 2.02 13.54
N GLU A 95 -5.54 1.25 12.48
CA GLU A 95 -5.04 1.79 11.20
C GLU A 95 -6.13 2.39 10.31
N ARG A 96 -7.40 2.02 10.49
CA ARG A 96 -8.46 2.25 9.50
C ARG A 96 -9.69 3.00 9.99
N VAL A 97 -9.87 3.12 11.30
CA VAL A 97 -11.10 3.73 11.85
C VAL A 97 -11.20 5.19 11.43
N ASN A 98 -12.28 5.52 10.70
CA ASN A 98 -12.67 6.85 10.23
C ASN A 98 -11.77 7.50 9.14
N LYS A 99 -10.93 6.75 8.45
CA LYS A 99 -10.20 7.29 7.30
C LYS A 99 -11.09 7.32 6.05
N VAL A 100 -11.13 8.46 5.38
CA VAL A 100 -11.74 8.64 4.06
C VAL A 100 -10.66 8.57 2.96
N ALA A 101 -11.09 8.53 1.71
CA ALA A 101 -10.16 8.43 0.57
C ALA A 101 -9.07 9.52 0.59
N GLN A 102 -9.41 10.76 1.01
CA GLN A 102 -8.45 11.85 1.11
C GLN A 102 -7.33 11.57 2.14
N ASP A 103 -7.66 11.01 3.30
CA ASP A 103 -6.64 10.65 4.30
C ASP A 103 -5.65 9.61 3.76
N HIS A 104 -6.12 8.68 2.92
CA HIS A 104 -5.28 7.69 2.28
C HIS A 104 -4.38 8.29 1.19
N LEU A 105 -4.86 9.30 0.45
CA LEU A 105 -4.06 10.06 -0.50
C LEU A 105 -2.98 10.87 0.22
N ASP A 106 -3.35 11.63 1.24
CA ASP A 106 -2.43 12.50 1.99
C ASP A 106 -1.34 11.71 2.72
N SER A 107 -1.70 10.56 3.25
CA SER A 107 -0.75 9.65 3.93
C SER A 107 0.09 8.81 2.98
N GLY A 108 -0.20 8.79 1.68
CA GLY A 108 0.48 7.98 0.68
C GLY A 108 0.13 6.48 0.71
N ALA A 109 -0.95 6.11 1.39
CA ALA A 109 -1.52 4.76 1.29
C ALA A 109 -2.13 4.51 -0.09
N PHE A 110 -2.64 5.58 -0.73
CA PHE A 110 -3.04 5.58 -2.13
C PHE A 110 -2.09 6.47 -2.95
N ALA A 111 -1.63 5.97 -4.08
CA ALA A 111 -0.89 6.71 -5.09
C ALA A 111 -1.80 6.94 -6.30
N MET A 112 -2.43 8.11 -6.37
CA MET A 112 -3.40 8.42 -7.43
C MET A 112 -3.14 9.82 -7.96
N GLY A 113 -3.04 9.93 -9.27
CA GLY A 113 -2.74 11.18 -9.95
C GLY A 113 -2.08 10.98 -11.31
N ASN A 114 -1.45 12.03 -11.81
CA ASN A 114 -0.65 11.96 -13.02
C ASN A 114 0.73 11.32 -12.76
N PRO A 115 1.55 11.02 -13.77
CA PRO A 115 2.85 10.40 -13.59
C PRO A 115 3.76 11.12 -12.60
N ASP A 116 3.80 12.46 -12.61
CA ASP A 116 4.65 13.24 -11.71
C ASP A 116 4.24 13.05 -10.24
N THR A 117 2.94 13.10 -9.96
CA THR A 117 2.38 12.81 -8.63
C THR A 117 2.73 11.39 -8.18
N ILE A 118 2.61 10.39 -9.06
CA ILE A 118 2.96 9.01 -8.73
C ILE A 118 4.45 8.88 -8.43
N ILE A 119 5.32 9.52 -9.22
CA ILE A 119 6.77 9.52 -8.98
C ILE A 119 7.10 10.11 -7.60
N GLU A 120 6.47 11.21 -7.20
CA GLU A 120 6.68 11.81 -5.87
C GLU A 120 6.28 10.84 -4.75
N VAL A 121 5.15 10.17 -4.88
CA VAL A 121 4.72 9.14 -3.93
C VAL A 121 5.74 8.00 -3.86
N MET A 122 6.17 7.46 -5.01
CA MET A 122 7.12 6.34 -5.05
C MET A 122 8.49 6.71 -4.48
N ARG A 123 8.94 7.96 -4.64
CA ARG A 123 10.18 8.45 -3.99
C ARG A 123 10.09 8.40 -2.47
N LYS A 124 8.95 8.74 -1.88
CA LYS A 124 8.75 8.61 -0.43
C LYS A 124 8.80 7.16 0.04
N TYR A 125 8.33 6.19 -0.76
CA TYR A 125 8.51 4.76 -0.48
C TYR A 125 9.98 4.37 -0.53
N GLN A 126 10.74 4.87 -1.50
CA GLN A 126 12.18 4.66 -1.60
C GLN A 126 12.92 5.25 -0.39
N GLU A 127 12.57 6.47 0.02
CA GLU A 127 13.13 7.14 1.21
C GLU A 127 12.81 6.39 2.50
N ALA A 128 11.65 5.74 2.58
CA ALA A 128 11.30 4.86 3.69
C ALA A 128 12.11 3.55 3.73
N GLY A 129 12.94 3.28 2.72
CA GLY A 129 13.79 2.09 2.65
C GLY A 129 13.13 0.86 2.06
N VAL A 130 12.09 1.04 1.25
CA VAL A 130 11.44 -0.03 0.47
C VAL A 130 12.28 -0.36 -0.75
N ASP A 131 12.57 -1.64 -0.97
CA ASP A 131 13.36 -2.13 -2.12
C ASP A 131 12.47 -2.42 -3.33
N GLN A 132 11.21 -2.75 -3.12
CA GLN A 132 10.26 -3.10 -4.17
C GLN A 132 8.85 -2.60 -3.86
N VAL A 133 8.22 -1.93 -4.81
CA VAL A 133 6.80 -1.54 -4.72
C VAL A 133 5.95 -2.44 -5.61
N LEU A 134 4.90 -3.01 -5.03
CA LEU A 134 3.86 -3.74 -5.76
C LEU A 134 2.66 -2.80 -5.96
N CYS A 135 2.46 -2.39 -7.20
CA CYS A 135 1.36 -1.50 -7.57
C CYS A 135 0.07 -2.32 -7.76
N PHE A 136 -0.91 -2.11 -6.88
CA PHE A 136 -2.22 -2.72 -7.01
C PHE A 136 -3.14 -1.80 -7.82
N LEU A 137 -3.35 -2.15 -9.09
CA LEU A 137 -3.97 -1.29 -10.10
C LEU A 137 -5.47 -1.51 -10.29
N GLN A 138 -6.02 -2.57 -9.69
CA GLN A 138 -7.45 -2.90 -9.79
C GLN A 138 -8.08 -3.07 -8.40
N PRO A 139 -8.21 -1.99 -7.62
CA PRO A 139 -8.74 -2.08 -6.26
C PRO A 139 -10.26 -2.32 -6.17
N GLY A 140 -11.01 -2.13 -7.23
CA GLY A 140 -12.47 -2.21 -7.20
C GLY A 140 -13.06 -2.53 -8.55
N ARG A 141 -13.98 -1.68 -9.02
CA ARG A 141 -14.77 -1.87 -10.24
C ARG A 141 -14.31 -0.99 -11.40
N LEU A 142 -13.02 -0.63 -11.42
CA LEU A 142 -12.44 0.14 -12.50
C LEU A 142 -12.64 -0.58 -13.84
N GLU A 143 -13.01 0.18 -14.86
CA GLU A 143 -13.11 -0.34 -16.22
C GLU A 143 -11.76 -0.83 -16.73
N HIS A 144 -11.77 -1.96 -17.45
CA HIS A 144 -10.56 -2.59 -17.96
C HIS A 144 -9.69 -1.64 -18.80
N THR A 145 -10.30 -0.79 -19.61
CA THR A 145 -9.58 0.22 -20.41
C THR A 145 -8.79 1.19 -19.54
N ARG A 146 -9.36 1.66 -18.42
CA ARG A 146 -8.70 2.54 -17.45
C ARG A 146 -7.50 1.87 -16.79
N ILE A 147 -7.64 0.57 -16.46
CA ILE A 147 -6.54 -0.22 -15.89
C ILE A 147 -5.41 -0.36 -16.90
N MET A 148 -5.73 -0.68 -18.16
CA MET A 148 -4.73 -0.82 -19.22
C MET A 148 -4.00 0.49 -19.52
N ASP A 149 -4.70 1.62 -19.50
CA ASP A 149 -4.09 2.93 -19.70
C ASP A 149 -3.19 3.32 -18.50
N CYS A 150 -3.63 3.03 -17.27
CA CYS A 150 -2.79 3.17 -16.08
C CYS A 150 -1.49 2.34 -16.20
N ILE A 151 -1.57 1.06 -16.64
CA ILE A 151 -0.39 0.20 -16.84
C ILE A 151 0.57 0.81 -17.85
N LYS A 152 0.05 1.34 -18.98
CA LYS A 152 0.88 1.97 -20.02
C LYS A 152 1.59 3.22 -19.51
N LEU A 153 0.86 4.10 -18.78
CA LEU A 153 1.43 5.30 -18.16
C LEU A 153 2.50 4.95 -17.14
N MET A 154 2.22 4.00 -16.25
CA MET A 154 3.20 3.51 -15.28
C MET A 154 4.47 2.99 -15.96
N GLY A 155 4.33 2.16 -17.00
CA GLY A 155 5.47 1.58 -17.72
C GLY A 155 6.28 2.60 -18.51
N ARG A 156 5.61 3.59 -19.12
CA ARG A 156 6.25 4.59 -19.98
C ARG A 156 6.85 5.75 -19.19
N ASP A 157 6.11 6.27 -18.21
CA ASP A 157 6.39 7.58 -17.62
C ASP A 157 6.80 7.51 -16.13
N VAL A 158 6.55 6.40 -15.42
CA VAL A 158 6.86 6.29 -14.00
C VAL A 158 8.02 5.34 -13.73
N ILE A 159 7.92 4.08 -14.17
CA ILE A 159 8.92 3.04 -13.85
C ILE A 159 10.34 3.42 -14.28
N PRO A 160 10.59 4.09 -15.44
CA PRO A 160 11.94 4.47 -15.86
C PRO A 160 12.69 5.39 -14.89
N HIS A 161 11.99 6.03 -13.94
CA HIS A 161 12.62 6.88 -12.91
C HIS A 161 13.22 6.08 -11.73
N PHE A 162 13.02 4.75 -11.69
CA PHE A 162 13.40 3.88 -10.56
C PHE A 162 14.25 2.67 -10.97
N ILE A 163 14.68 2.57 -12.23
CA ILE A 163 15.53 1.51 -12.78
C ILE A 163 16.86 2.05 -13.30
#